data_60c46a4436011acf6071b30904fc6f26
#
_entry.id   60c46a4436011acf6071b30904fc6f26
#
_cell.length_a   1.000
_cell.length_b   1.000
_cell.length_c   1.000
_cell.angle_alpha   90.00
_cell.angle_beta   90.00
_cell.angle_gamma   90.00
#
_symmetry.space_group_name_H-M   'P 1'
#
loop_
_entity.id
_entity.type
_entity.pdbx_description
1 polymer ?
#
loop_
_entity_poly.entity_id
_entity_poly.type
_entity_poly.pdbx_seq_one_letter_code
_entity_poly.pdbx_strand_id
1 'polypeptide(L)'
;MKGMVTNMWAYESVFYQIYPMGFCGVPFENDGVQRHEIKHVEDWIPHMQKLGVNAVYFSPVFESDTHGYNTRDYRKIDVRLGTNEDFKEVCDALHRAGIRVVLDGVFSHTGSDSRYFNREGRYGDGGAYRDPNSPYRSWYDFDPKYKGGYRSWWGFETLPEVNEENP
;
A
#
# COMPACT_ATOMS: atom_id res chain seq x y z
N MET A 1 13.15 35.76 16.26
CA MET A 1 12.65 34.36 16.25
C MET A 1 13.63 33.53 15.46
N LYS A 2 14.47 32.76 16.14
CA LYS A 2 15.36 31.78 15.47
C LYS A 2 14.44 30.63 15.03
N GLY A 3 14.27 30.47 13.71
CA GLY A 3 13.54 29.33 13.16
C GLY A 3 14.17 28.04 13.67
N MET A 4 13.34 27.17 14.24
CA MET A 4 13.70 25.79 14.50
C MET A 4 14.04 25.17 13.12
N VAL A 5 15.33 24.98 12.84
CA VAL A 5 15.75 24.07 11.78
C VAL A 5 15.37 22.67 12.30
N THR A 6 14.17 22.25 12.00
CA THR A 6 13.80 20.84 12.16
C THR A 6 14.77 20.08 11.26
N ASN A 7 15.58 19.22 11.87
CA ASN A 7 16.49 18.33 11.16
C ASN A 7 15.61 17.43 10.25
N MET A 8 15.37 17.90 9.02
CA MET A 8 14.54 17.18 8.06
C MET A 8 15.44 16.17 7.36
N TRP A 9 15.66 15.05 8.02
CA TRP A 9 16.50 13.94 7.57
C TRP A 9 16.29 13.59 6.09
N ALA A 10 15.06 13.77 5.59
CA ALA A 10 14.72 13.44 4.21
C ALA A 10 15.49 14.29 3.18
N TYR A 11 15.81 15.56 3.49
CA TYR A 11 16.60 16.41 2.58
C TYR A 11 18.08 16.02 2.50
N GLU A 12 18.55 15.27 3.48
CA GLU A 12 19.95 14.79 3.55
C GLU A 12 20.05 13.32 3.13
N SER A 13 18.93 12.74 2.65
CA SER A 13 18.86 11.33 2.33
C SER A 13 19.06 11.03 0.85
N VAL A 14 19.75 9.94 0.59
CA VAL A 14 19.78 9.26 -0.72
C VAL A 14 18.72 8.16 -0.68
N PHE A 15 17.67 8.34 -1.46
CA PHE A 15 16.57 7.39 -1.55
C PHE A 15 16.81 6.33 -2.62
N TYR A 16 16.46 5.10 -2.31
CA TYR A 16 16.34 4.01 -3.25
C TYR A 16 14.89 3.56 -3.31
N GLN A 17 14.27 3.60 -4.48
CA GLN A 17 12.89 3.15 -4.65
C GLN A 17 12.85 1.69 -5.08
N ILE A 18 11.97 0.92 -4.44
CA ILE A 18 11.68 -0.46 -4.79
C ILE A 18 10.19 -0.58 -5.11
N TYR A 19 9.86 -1.06 -6.32
CA TYR A 19 8.53 -1.57 -6.65
C TYR A 19 8.51 -3.08 -6.34
N PRO A 20 7.93 -3.48 -5.19
CA PRO A 20 8.16 -4.81 -4.63
C PRO A 20 7.61 -5.94 -5.49
N MET A 21 6.45 -5.76 -6.14
CA MET A 21 5.87 -6.81 -7.00
C MET A 21 6.80 -7.18 -8.15
N GLY A 22 7.35 -6.17 -8.85
CA GLY A 22 8.30 -6.37 -9.93
C GLY A 22 9.67 -6.83 -9.44
N PHE A 23 10.16 -6.22 -8.35
CA PHE A 23 11.46 -6.53 -7.77
C PHE A 23 11.56 -8.00 -7.29
N CYS A 24 10.50 -8.49 -6.65
CA CYS A 24 10.41 -9.86 -6.14
C CYS A 24 9.95 -10.86 -7.21
N GLY A 25 9.61 -10.43 -8.42
CA GLY A 25 9.20 -11.30 -9.52
C GLY A 25 7.89 -12.06 -9.25
N VAL A 26 7.00 -11.50 -8.45
CA VAL A 26 5.72 -12.14 -8.11
C VAL A 26 4.69 -11.97 -9.22
N PRO A 27 3.65 -12.85 -9.29
CA PRO A 27 2.59 -12.71 -10.28
C PRO A 27 1.91 -11.34 -10.23
N PHE A 28 1.52 -10.81 -11.40
CA PHE A 28 0.81 -9.53 -11.48
C PHE A 28 -0.53 -9.61 -10.77
N GLU A 29 -1.30 -10.66 -11.02
CA GLU A 29 -2.57 -10.89 -10.35
C GLU A 29 -2.38 -11.65 -9.05
N ASN A 30 -3.14 -11.26 -8.03
CA ASN A 30 -3.10 -11.90 -6.73
C ASN A 30 -3.82 -13.26 -6.78
N ASP A 31 -3.03 -14.31 -6.83
CA ASP A 31 -3.48 -15.71 -6.88
C ASP A 31 -3.81 -16.28 -5.49
N GLY A 32 -3.65 -15.49 -4.44
CA GLY A 32 -3.91 -15.90 -3.05
C GLY A 32 -2.86 -16.85 -2.46
N VAL A 33 -1.76 -17.11 -3.18
CA VAL A 33 -0.71 -18.02 -2.71
C VAL A 33 0.28 -17.26 -1.83
N GLN A 34 0.43 -17.72 -0.59
CA GLN A 34 1.40 -17.17 0.35
C GLN A 34 2.83 -17.47 -0.11
N ARG A 35 3.63 -16.40 -0.27
CA ARG A 35 5.05 -16.45 -0.59
C ARG A 35 5.86 -15.72 0.49
N HIS A 36 7.20 -15.69 0.31
CA HIS A 36 8.13 -15.01 1.22
C HIS A 36 9.19 -14.22 0.44
N GLU A 37 8.82 -13.75 -0.75
CA GLU A 37 9.74 -13.16 -1.73
C GLU A 37 10.25 -11.77 -1.33
N ILE A 38 9.58 -11.08 -0.42
CA ILE A 38 10.02 -9.76 0.07
C ILE A 38 11.41 -9.82 0.72
N LYS A 39 11.81 -10.99 1.21
CA LYS A 39 13.14 -11.22 1.81
C LYS A 39 14.29 -11.02 0.84
N HIS A 40 14.06 -11.10 -0.48
CA HIS A 40 15.07 -10.77 -1.50
C HIS A 40 15.62 -9.34 -1.35
N VAL A 41 14.89 -8.44 -0.69
CA VAL A 41 15.37 -7.08 -0.40
C VAL A 41 16.62 -7.12 0.49
N GLU A 42 16.75 -8.09 1.38
CA GLU A 42 17.90 -8.21 2.27
C GLU A 42 19.21 -8.42 1.50
N ASP A 43 19.16 -9.17 0.39
CA ASP A 43 20.32 -9.45 -0.46
C ASP A 43 20.86 -8.16 -1.14
N TRP A 44 20.01 -7.12 -1.26
CA TRP A 44 20.36 -5.83 -1.88
C TRP A 44 20.91 -4.81 -0.89
N ILE A 45 20.86 -5.07 0.41
CA ILE A 45 21.38 -4.15 1.44
C ILE A 45 22.85 -3.77 1.18
N PRO A 46 23.77 -4.70 0.88
CA PRO A 46 25.16 -4.34 0.59
C PRO A 46 25.32 -3.44 -0.63
N HIS A 47 24.47 -3.64 -1.66
CA HIS A 47 24.45 -2.79 -2.84
C HIS A 47 23.99 -1.36 -2.50
N MET A 48 22.91 -1.23 -1.76
CA MET A 48 22.39 0.06 -1.31
C MET A 48 23.40 0.81 -0.45
N GLN A 49 24.10 0.13 0.46
CA GLN A 49 25.16 0.72 1.27
C GLN A 49 26.32 1.25 0.42
N LYS A 50 26.75 0.51 -0.62
CA LYS A 50 27.80 0.98 -1.56
C LYS A 50 27.39 2.23 -2.33
N LEU A 51 26.10 2.42 -2.57
CA LEU A 51 25.57 3.62 -3.22
C LEU A 51 25.36 4.80 -2.25
N GLY A 52 25.59 4.59 -0.94
CA GLY A 52 25.33 5.61 0.08
C GLY A 52 23.83 5.83 0.36
N VAL A 53 22.99 4.86 0.01
CA VAL A 53 21.55 4.90 0.31
C VAL A 53 21.33 4.83 1.82
N ASN A 54 20.50 5.73 2.34
CA ASN A 54 20.13 5.78 3.75
C ASN A 54 18.60 5.83 3.96
N ALA A 55 17.83 5.73 2.89
CA ALA A 55 16.37 5.55 2.91
C ALA A 55 15.90 4.69 1.73
N VAL A 56 15.01 3.74 1.99
CA VAL A 56 14.29 2.99 0.97
C VAL A 56 12.85 3.47 0.95
N TYR A 57 12.34 3.78 -0.25
CA TYR A 57 10.93 4.03 -0.50
C TYR A 57 10.34 2.79 -1.17
N PHE A 58 9.44 2.12 -0.49
CA PHE A 58 8.67 1.04 -1.08
C PHE A 58 7.42 1.59 -1.75
N SER A 59 7.24 1.33 -3.05
CA SER A 59 5.92 1.35 -3.67
C SER A 59 5.00 0.37 -2.93
N PRO A 60 3.66 0.44 -3.10
CA PRO A 60 2.74 -0.24 -2.18
C PRO A 60 3.09 -1.70 -1.90
N VAL A 61 3.09 -2.07 -0.63
CA VAL A 61 3.39 -3.42 -0.11
C VAL A 61 2.16 -4.14 0.45
N PHE A 62 1.05 -3.39 0.61
CA PHE A 62 -0.17 -3.92 1.23
C PHE A 62 -0.93 -4.86 0.30
N GLU A 63 -1.74 -5.73 0.90
CA GLU A 63 -2.60 -6.67 0.18
C GLU A 63 -3.40 -5.95 -0.91
N SER A 64 -3.27 -6.41 -2.16
CA SER A 64 -3.88 -5.78 -3.33
C SER A 64 -4.34 -6.83 -4.34
N ASP A 65 -5.14 -6.40 -5.32
CA ASP A 65 -5.59 -7.28 -6.40
C ASP A 65 -4.48 -7.51 -7.43
N THR A 66 -3.81 -6.44 -7.87
CA THR A 66 -2.81 -6.51 -8.94
C THR A 66 -1.52 -5.76 -8.57
N HIS A 67 -1.39 -4.53 -9.02
CA HIS A 67 -0.16 -3.74 -9.00
C HIS A 67 0.20 -3.07 -7.65
N GLY A 68 -0.56 -3.29 -6.60
CA GLY A 68 -0.34 -2.67 -5.29
C GLY A 68 -1.16 -1.40 -5.03
N TYR A 69 -1.51 -0.62 -6.05
CA TYR A 69 -2.27 0.63 -5.90
C TYR A 69 -3.78 0.43 -5.76
N ASN A 70 -4.29 -0.78 -5.90
CA ASN A 70 -5.68 -1.18 -5.64
C ASN A 70 -5.76 -1.97 -4.32
N THR A 71 -5.48 -1.28 -3.23
CA THR A 71 -5.33 -1.88 -1.90
C THR A 71 -6.62 -2.56 -1.42
N ARG A 72 -6.48 -3.81 -0.98
CA ARG A 72 -7.54 -4.62 -0.35
C ARG A 72 -7.58 -4.46 1.16
N ASP A 73 -6.42 -4.50 1.80
CA ASP A 73 -6.30 -4.42 3.26
C ASP A 73 -4.97 -3.74 3.65
N TYR A 74 -5.05 -2.57 4.29
CA TYR A 74 -3.90 -1.81 4.77
C TYR A 74 -3.21 -2.41 6.00
N ARG A 75 -3.77 -3.46 6.60
CA ARG A 75 -3.22 -4.11 7.80
C ARG A 75 -2.43 -5.38 7.47
N LYS A 76 -2.36 -5.73 6.20
CA LYS A 76 -1.76 -6.97 5.73
C LYS A 76 -0.78 -6.70 4.60
N ILE A 77 0.39 -7.31 4.69
CA ILE A 77 1.32 -7.37 3.56
C ILE A 77 0.73 -8.30 2.49
N ASP A 78 0.94 -7.96 1.23
CA ASP A 78 0.46 -8.75 0.10
C ASP A 78 0.99 -10.18 0.16
N VAL A 79 0.08 -11.16 0.07
CA VAL A 79 0.44 -12.59 0.19
C VAL A 79 1.48 -13.03 -0.82
N ARG A 80 1.54 -12.39 -1.97
CA ARG A 80 2.55 -12.67 -2.99
C ARG A 80 3.95 -12.25 -2.53
N LEU A 81 4.05 -11.22 -1.69
CA LEU A 81 5.31 -10.72 -1.15
C LEU A 81 5.73 -11.46 0.10
N GLY A 82 4.82 -11.65 1.06
CA GLY A 82 5.17 -12.26 2.33
C GLY A 82 4.10 -12.11 3.39
N THR A 83 4.51 -12.38 4.63
CA THR A 83 3.73 -12.11 5.84
C THR A 83 4.10 -10.75 6.43
N ASN A 84 3.32 -10.29 7.41
CA ASN A 84 3.67 -9.11 8.20
C ASN A 84 5.01 -9.31 8.94
N GLU A 85 5.27 -10.52 9.38
CA GLU A 85 6.51 -10.93 10.05
C GLU A 85 7.71 -10.86 9.09
N ASP A 86 7.57 -11.38 7.87
CA ASP A 86 8.63 -11.27 6.86
C ASP A 86 9.00 -9.82 6.58
N PHE A 87 7.98 -8.96 6.40
CA PHE A 87 8.23 -7.54 6.15
C PHE A 87 8.85 -6.83 7.34
N LYS A 88 8.45 -7.22 8.56
CA LYS A 88 9.09 -6.72 9.78
C LYS A 88 10.57 -7.10 9.83
N GLU A 89 10.92 -8.36 9.50
CA GLU A 89 12.32 -8.81 9.45
C GLU A 89 13.14 -8.00 8.43
N VAL A 90 12.59 -7.75 7.24
CA VAL A 90 13.21 -6.89 6.21
C VAL A 90 13.42 -5.46 6.73
N CYS A 91 12.42 -4.88 7.38
CA CYS A 91 12.55 -3.54 8.00
C CYS A 91 13.64 -3.52 9.07
N ASP A 92 13.68 -4.54 9.92
CA ASP A 92 14.70 -4.65 10.97
C ASP A 92 16.12 -4.78 10.36
N ALA A 93 16.28 -5.53 9.25
CA ALA A 93 17.53 -5.66 8.54
C ALA A 93 18.00 -4.32 7.92
N LEU A 94 17.08 -3.60 7.26
CA LEU A 94 17.35 -2.26 6.70
C LEU A 94 17.75 -1.27 7.81
N HIS A 95 17.02 -1.25 8.92
CA HIS A 95 17.30 -0.38 10.06
C HIS A 95 18.68 -0.69 10.68
N ARG A 96 19.04 -1.97 10.85
CA ARG A 96 20.38 -2.36 11.31
C ARG A 96 21.49 -1.89 10.36
N ALA A 97 21.19 -1.79 9.06
CA ALA A 97 22.11 -1.29 8.05
C ALA A 97 22.15 0.26 7.98
N GLY A 98 21.40 0.97 8.84
CA GLY A 98 21.32 2.43 8.85
C GLY A 98 20.39 3.02 7.78
N ILE A 99 19.54 2.17 7.16
CA ILE A 99 18.63 2.55 6.07
C ILE A 99 17.20 2.69 6.63
N ARG A 100 16.61 3.86 6.48
CA ARG A 100 15.22 4.14 6.86
C ARG A 100 14.25 3.54 5.86
N VAL A 101 13.05 3.21 6.32
CA VAL A 101 11.97 2.68 5.48
C VAL A 101 10.85 3.69 5.36
N VAL A 102 10.42 3.97 4.14
CA VAL A 102 9.27 4.80 3.80
C VAL A 102 8.32 3.95 2.96
N LEU A 103 7.03 3.95 3.32
CA LEU A 103 6.00 3.19 2.63
C LEU A 103 5.11 4.11 1.81
N ASP A 104 4.73 3.63 0.62
CA ASP A 104 3.68 4.24 -0.18
C ASP A 104 2.30 3.95 0.44
N GLY A 105 1.63 5.00 0.88
CA GLY A 105 0.27 4.93 1.41
C GLY A 105 -0.73 5.44 0.39
N VAL A 106 -1.42 4.53 -0.29
CA VAL A 106 -2.49 4.89 -1.25
C VAL A 106 -3.77 5.15 -0.47
N PHE A 107 -4.01 6.40 -0.05
CA PHE A 107 -5.14 6.77 0.79
C PHE A 107 -6.26 7.50 0.07
N SER A 108 -6.05 7.96 -1.19
CA SER A 108 -7.05 8.63 -2.00
C SER A 108 -8.15 7.70 -2.53
N HIS A 109 -7.87 6.41 -2.62
CA HIS A 109 -8.81 5.38 -3.08
C HIS A 109 -8.42 4.01 -2.52
N THR A 110 -9.33 3.04 -2.63
CA THR A 110 -9.08 1.63 -2.33
C THR A 110 -9.30 0.78 -3.57
N GLY A 111 -8.97 -0.50 -3.52
CA GLY A 111 -9.50 -1.46 -4.49
C GLY A 111 -11.01 -1.64 -4.31
N SER A 112 -11.73 -1.86 -5.42
CA SER A 112 -13.19 -2.13 -5.34
C SER A 112 -13.49 -3.42 -4.59
N ASP A 113 -12.55 -4.36 -4.59
CA ASP A 113 -12.62 -5.63 -3.85
C ASP A 113 -12.00 -5.54 -2.44
N SER A 114 -11.71 -4.32 -1.94
CA SER A 114 -11.19 -4.11 -0.60
C SER A 114 -12.20 -4.51 0.48
N ARG A 115 -11.72 -4.83 1.66
CA ARG A 115 -12.59 -5.09 2.83
C ARG A 115 -13.46 -3.90 3.22
N TYR A 116 -13.06 -2.68 2.84
CA TYR A 116 -13.76 -1.44 3.16
C TYR A 116 -14.90 -1.16 2.18
N PHE A 117 -14.68 -1.40 0.88
CA PHE A 117 -15.68 -1.19 -0.18
C PHE A 117 -16.46 -2.46 -0.53
N ASN A 118 -15.79 -3.55 -0.82
CA ASN A 118 -16.30 -4.91 -1.02
C ASN A 118 -17.36 -5.06 -2.12
N ARG A 119 -17.14 -4.43 -3.29
CA ARG A 119 -18.06 -4.58 -4.43
C ARG A 119 -18.19 -6.03 -4.88
N GLU A 120 -17.10 -6.75 -4.95
CA GLU A 120 -16.99 -8.12 -5.45
C GLU A 120 -17.47 -9.18 -4.42
N GLY A 121 -17.78 -8.76 -3.17
CA GLY A 121 -18.29 -9.68 -2.14
C GLY A 121 -17.26 -10.63 -1.52
N ARG A 122 -15.98 -10.32 -1.68
CA ARG A 122 -14.88 -11.13 -1.12
C ARG A 122 -14.96 -11.28 0.40
N TYR A 123 -15.51 -10.29 1.08
CA TYR A 123 -15.67 -10.23 2.55
C TYR A 123 -17.14 -10.40 2.99
N GLY A 124 -17.90 -11.24 2.28
CA GLY A 124 -19.33 -11.47 2.56
C GLY A 124 -20.20 -10.25 2.24
N ASP A 125 -21.24 -10.02 3.04
CA ASP A 125 -22.21 -8.95 2.80
C ASP A 125 -21.79 -7.58 3.38
N GLY A 126 -20.66 -7.51 4.06
CA GLY A 126 -20.11 -6.27 4.62
C GLY A 126 -19.47 -5.35 3.58
N GLY A 127 -19.00 -4.18 4.06
CA GLY A 127 -18.35 -3.17 3.21
C GLY A 127 -19.31 -2.13 2.66
N ALA A 128 -18.76 -0.97 2.27
CA ALA A 128 -19.54 0.21 1.92
C ALA A 128 -20.48 0.01 0.72
N TYR A 129 -20.08 -0.82 -0.25
CA TYR A 129 -20.88 -1.03 -1.46
C TYR A 129 -22.10 -1.95 -1.22
N ARG A 130 -21.92 -3.01 -0.44
CA ARG A 130 -22.93 -4.04 -0.21
C ARG A 130 -23.89 -3.73 0.94
N ASP A 131 -23.40 -3.07 1.98
CA ASP A 131 -24.18 -2.72 3.15
C ASP A 131 -24.31 -1.20 3.31
N PRO A 132 -25.50 -0.63 3.08
CA PRO A 132 -25.77 0.79 3.30
C PRO A 132 -25.54 1.26 4.76
N ASN A 133 -25.57 0.32 5.72
CA ASN A 133 -25.32 0.58 7.15
C ASN A 133 -23.88 0.28 7.56
N SER A 134 -23.00 -0.06 6.62
CA SER A 134 -21.59 -0.31 6.90
C SER A 134 -20.93 0.89 7.58
N PRO A 135 -20.06 0.69 8.60
CA PRO A 135 -19.26 1.76 9.18
C PRO A 135 -18.34 2.45 8.16
N TYR A 136 -18.11 1.82 7.02
CA TYR A 136 -17.32 2.38 5.92
C TYR A 136 -18.18 3.13 4.88
N ARG A 137 -19.51 3.19 5.03
CA ARG A 137 -20.40 3.80 4.02
C ARG A 137 -20.07 5.27 3.78
N SER A 138 -19.80 6.03 4.83
CA SER A 138 -19.45 7.45 4.76
C SER A 138 -18.04 7.73 4.22
N TRP A 139 -17.22 6.68 4.06
CA TRP A 139 -15.87 6.83 3.49
C TRP A 139 -15.90 7.07 1.98
N TYR A 140 -17.04 6.83 1.32
CA TYR A 140 -17.18 6.89 -0.13
C TYR A 140 -18.40 7.71 -0.52
N ASP A 141 -18.30 8.42 -1.66
CA ASP A 141 -19.39 9.21 -2.22
C ASP A 141 -20.21 8.34 -3.18
N PHE A 142 -21.44 8.03 -2.79
CA PHE A 142 -22.40 7.31 -3.60
C PHE A 142 -23.40 8.29 -4.24
N ASP A 143 -23.43 8.35 -5.59
CA ASP A 143 -24.33 9.19 -6.34
C ASP A 143 -24.57 8.55 -7.74
N PRO A 144 -25.83 8.42 -8.21
CA PRO A 144 -26.15 7.89 -9.53
C PRO A 144 -25.51 8.66 -10.72
N LYS A 145 -25.06 9.89 -10.51
CA LYS A 145 -24.34 10.65 -11.55
C LYS A 145 -22.97 10.03 -11.91
N TYR A 146 -22.38 9.28 -11.01
CA TYR A 146 -21.11 8.62 -11.25
C TYR A 146 -21.30 7.29 -11.99
N LYS A 147 -20.39 6.97 -12.88
CA LYS A 147 -20.34 5.64 -13.48
C LYS A 147 -20.16 4.59 -12.36
N GLY A 148 -21.00 3.55 -12.36
CA GLY A 148 -21.02 2.54 -11.29
C GLY A 148 -21.72 2.99 -10.00
N GLY A 149 -22.26 4.22 -9.91
CA GLY A 149 -23.04 4.74 -8.78
C GLY A 149 -22.19 5.24 -7.60
N TYR A 150 -20.90 5.41 -7.76
CA TYR A 150 -19.97 5.94 -6.76
C TYR A 150 -18.79 6.68 -7.42
N ARG A 151 -18.22 7.63 -6.69
CA ARG A 151 -17.04 8.38 -7.12
C ARG A 151 -15.84 7.43 -7.19
N SER A 152 -15.10 7.50 -8.29
CA SER A 152 -13.92 6.67 -8.52
C SER A 152 -12.77 7.49 -9.08
N TRP A 153 -11.56 7.09 -8.72
CA TRP A 153 -10.34 7.78 -9.11
C TRP A 153 -10.19 7.77 -10.64
N TRP A 154 -10.22 8.95 -11.23
CA TRP A 154 -10.19 9.16 -12.69
C TRP A 154 -11.25 8.37 -13.48
N GLY A 155 -12.35 7.97 -12.85
CA GLY A 155 -13.43 7.19 -13.49
C GLY A 155 -13.16 5.68 -13.58
N PHE A 156 -12.09 5.18 -12.97
CA PHE A 156 -11.82 3.74 -12.87
C PHE A 156 -12.68 3.11 -11.78
N GLU A 157 -13.71 2.37 -12.14
CA GLU A 157 -14.64 1.74 -11.20
C GLU A 157 -13.96 0.74 -10.24
N THR A 158 -12.78 0.24 -10.60
CA THR A 158 -11.97 -0.63 -9.73
C THR A 158 -11.26 0.13 -8.61
N LEU A 159 -11.30 1.48 -8.63
CA LEU A 159 -10.61 2.35 -7.69
C LEU A 159 -11.59 3.35 -7.05
N PRO A 160 -12.52 2.89 -6.17
CA PRO A 160 -13.44 3.79 -5.46
C PRO A 160 -12.65 4.81 -4.64
N GLU A 161 -12.97 6.10 -4.87
CA GLU A 161 -12.30 7.23 -4.23
C GLU A 161 -12.81 7.39 -2.81
N VAL A 162 -11.89 7.64 -1.89
CA VAL A 162 -12.20 7.88 -0.48
C VAL A 162 -12.58 9.34 -0.29
N ASN A 163 -13.59 9.59 0.52
CA ASN A 163 -13.96 10.94 0.98
C ASN A 163 -12.98 11.40 2.06
N GLU A 164 -11.99 12.18 1.67
CA GLU A 164 -10.93 12.68 2.57
C GLU A 164 -11.44 13.72 3.57
N GLU A 165 -12.66 14.25 3.37
CA GLU A 165 -13.32 15.20 4.29
C GLU A 165 -14.14 14.47 5.38
N ASN A 166 -14.23 13.15 5.32
CA ASN A 166 -14.92 12.36 6.34
C ASN A 166 -14.11 12.38 7.65
N PRO A 167 -14.72 12.76 8.80
CA PRO A 167 -14.03 12.90 10.08
C PRO A 167 -13.58 11.58 10.69
#